data_e41eff13e54ae9b0a5ddcaca3c88a09a
#
_entry.id   e41eff13e54ae9b0a5ddcaca3c88a09a
#
_cell.length_a   1.000
_cell.length_b   1.000
_cell.length_c   1.000
_cell.angle_alpha   90.00
_cell.angle_beta   90.00
_cell.angle_gamma   90.00
#
_symmetry.space_group_name_H-M   'P 1'
#
loop_
_entity.id
_entity.type
_entity.pdbx_description
1 polymer ?
#
loop_
_entity_poly.entity_id
_entity_poly.type
_entity_poly.pdbx_seq_one_letter_code
_entity_poly.pdbx_strand_id
1 'polypeptide(L)'
;EQKIGNYYYYFDPVFGTMYTGWKTINKKTRLYQKNGQCVIGESPIDGYWYYFDGNGVMQTGFVNLGDKTAYYNSAGQMQYGEQKIGNYYYYFDPVFGTMYTGWKTINNKTRLYQKNGQCVIGESPIDGYWYYFDGNGVMQTGFVNLGDKTAYYNLAGQMQYGEQCINGSWYYLNPITGARTTGFCNLPGKTVYYNTDGKMQYGEQCINGSWYYLNPI
;
A
#
# COMPACT_ATOMS: atom_id res chain seq x y z
N GLU A 1 42.32 -0.49 -7.75
CA GLU A 1 41.28 -0.16 -8.72
C GLU A 1 41.76 0.97 -9.60
N GLN A 2 41.55 0.87 -10.90
CA GLN A 2 41.93 1.89 -11.88
C GLN A 2 40.81 2.14 -12.86
N LYS A 3 40.59 3.41 -13.25
CA LYS A 3 39.66 3.77 -14.30
C LYS A 3 40.44 3.88 -15.62
N ILE A 4 40.04 3.07 -16.59
CA ILE A 4 40.64 3.07 -17.94
C ILE A 4 39.50 3.29 -18.93
N GLY A 5 39.52 4.45 -19.61
CA GLY A 5 38.38 4.90 -20.41
C GLY A 5 37.13 5.11 -19.53
N ASN A 6 36.02 4.50 -19.90
CA ASN A 6 34.74 4.62 -19.21
C ASN A 6 34.52 3.55 -18.12
N TYR A 7 35.45 2.58 -17.96
CA TYR A 7 35.26 1.44 -17.06
C TYR A 7 36.28 1.41 -15.94
N TYR A 8 35.86 0.85 -14.80
CA TYR A 8 36.78 0.50 -13.72
C TYR A 8 37.30 -0.93 -13.91
N TYR A 9 38.56 -1.13 -13.56
CA TYR A 9 39.27 -2.42 -13.50
C TYR A 9 39.86 -2.59 -12.11
N TYR A 10 39.95 -3.79 -11.67
CA TYR A 10 40.72 -4.12 -10.45
C TYR A 10 41.88 -4.99 -10.78
N PHE A 11 43.06 -4.58 -10.37
CA PHE A 11 44.30 -5.37 -10.47
C PHE A 11 44.75 -5.78 -9.07
N ASP A 12 45.19 -7.00 -8.93
CA ASP A 12 45.80 -7.49 -7.69
C ASP A 12 46.97 -6.58 -7.30
N PRO A 13 47.04 -6.07 -6.07
CA PRO A 13 48.06 -5.10 -5.67
C PRO A 13 49.47 -5.70 -5.56
N VAL A 14 49.57 -7.05 -5.47
CA VAL A 14 50.84 -7.75 -5.32
C VAL A 14 51.34 -8.24 -6.67
N PHE A 15 50.48 -8.93 -7.42
CA PHE A 15 50.84 -9.59 -8.68
C PHE A 15 50.46 -8.79 -9.93
N GLY A 16 49.72 -7.70 -9.82
CA GLY A 16 49.25 -6.89 -10.96
C GLY A 16 48.28 -7.62 -11.88
N THR A 17 47.80 -8.81 -11.51
CA THR A 17 46.86 -9.59 -12.31
C THR A 17 45.46 -8.98 -12.31
N MET A 18 44.83 -9.00 -13.48
CA MET A 18 43.48 -8.48 -13.66
C MET A 18 42.45 -9.37 -12.95
N TYR A 19 41.60 -8.76 -12.14
CA TYR A 19 40.55 -9.46 -11.38
C TYR A 19 39.24 -9.57 -12.19
N THR A 20 38.56 -10.69 -12.01
CA THR A 20 37.23 -10.95 -12.55
C THR A 20 36.30 -11.46 -11.45
N GLY A 21 34.99 -11.22 -11.57
CA GLY A 21 33.99 -11.63 -10.57
C GLY A 21 33.61 -10.53 -9.62
N TRP A 22 32.87 -10.89 -8.59
CA TRP A 22 32.34 -9.96 -7.59
C TRP A 22 33.44 -9.49 -6.62
N LYS A 23 33.48 -8.18 -6.38
CA LYS A 23 34.41 -7.59 -5.41
C LYS A 23 33.81 -6.40 -4.69
N THR A 24 33.96 -6.38 -3.37
CA THR A 24 33.57 -5.25 -2.53
C THR A 24 34.82 -4.55 -2.00
N ILE A 25 34.92 -3.24 -2.26
CA ILE A 25 36.00 -2.38 -1.79
C ILE A 25 35.36 -1.12 -1.20
N ASN A 26 35.69 -0.78 0.04
CA ASN A 26 35.18 0.41 0.74
C ASN A 26 33.64 0.50 0.65
N LYS A 27 32.93 -0.60 0.92
CA LYS A 27 31.47 -0.75 0.86
C LYS A 27 30.87 -0.55 -0.54
N LYS A 28 31.68 -0.53 -1.60
CA LYS A 28 31.22 -0.47 -3.00
C LYS A 28 31.41 -1.85 -3.63
N THR A 29 30.32 -2.49 -4.00
CA THR A 29 30.33 -3.79 -4.68
C THR A 29 30.29 -3.59 -6.19
N ARG A 30 31.19 -4.24 -6.91
CA ARG A 30 31.26 -4.26 -8.37
C ARG A 30 31.33 -5.69 -8.88
N LEU A 31 30.95 -5.88 -10.12
CA LEU A 31 31.16 -7.12 -10.85
C LEU A 31 32.10 -6.85 -12.03
N TYR A 32 33.23 -7.52 -12.07
CA TYR A 32 34.22 -7.45 -13.16
C TYR A 32 34.03 -8.63 -14.10
N GLN A 33 33.75 -8.32 -15.37
CA GLN A 33 33.57 -9.31 -16.44
C GLN A 33 34.90 -10.04 -16.77
N LYS A 34 34.82 -11.06 -17.65
CA LYS A 34 36.03 -11.81 -18.09
C LYS A 34 37.10 -10.92 -18.74
N ASN A 35 36.68 -9.79 -19.36
CA ASN A 35 37.59 -8.80 -19.93
C ASN A 35 38.09 -7.76 -18.90
N GLY A 36 37.78 -7.94 -17.60
CA GLY A 36 38.15 -7.07 -16.50
C GLY A 36 37.35 -5.80 -16.34
N GLN A 37 36.46 -5.49 -17.26
CA GLN A 37 35.58 -4.31 -17.15
C GLN A 37 34.51 -4.50 -16.10
N CYS A 38 34.25 -3.47 -15.26
CA CYS A 38 33.09 -3.50 -14.39
C CYS A 38 31.80 -3.41 -15.19
N VAL A 39 30.76 -4.10 -14.71
CA VAL A 39 29.41 -4.02 -15.26
C VAL A 39 28.81 -2.63 -14.95
N ILE A 40 28.06 -2.07 -15.90
CA ILE A 40 27.33 -0.80 -15.77
C ILE A 40 25.90 -1.03 -16.28
N GLY A 41 24.91 -0.36 -15.65
CA GLY A 41 23.50 -0.46 -16.02
C GLY A 41 22.81 -1.71 -15.48
N GLU A 42 21.61 -1.99 -16.00
CA GLU A 42 20.86 -3.21 -15.66
C GLU A 42 21.48 -4.44 -16.32
N SER A 43 21.71 -5.48 -15.54
CA SER A 43 22.36 -6.70 -16.02
C SER A 43 21.77 -7.95 -15.37
N PRO A 44 21.40 -8.98 -16.17
CA PRO A 44 20.98 -10.27 -15.64
C PRO A 44 22.20 -11.09 -15.25
N ILE A 45 22.23 -11.56 -14.01
CA ILE A 45 23.35 -12.34 -13.46
C ILE A 45 22.75 -13.46 -12.61
N ASP A 46 23.06 -14.72 -12.95
CA ASP A 46 22.62 -15.92 -12.22
C ASP A 46 21.09 -15.94 -11.95
N GLY A 47 20.30 -15.53 -12.95
CA GLY A 47 18.84 -15.53 -12.87
C GLY A 47 18.20 -14.33 -12.15
N TYR A 48 18.99 -13.37 -11.70
CA TYR A 48 18.51 -12.13 -11.06
C TYR A 48 18.95 -10.90 -11.85
N TRP A 49 18.15 -9.84 -11.82
CA TRP A 49 18.53 -8.54 -12.36
C TRP A 49 19.17 -7.68 -11.28
N TYR A 50 20.29 -7.05 -11.65
CA TYR A 50 21.06 -6.11 -10.82
C TYR A 50 21.15 -4.79 -11.57
N TYR A 51 21.38 -3.71 -10.83
CA TYR A 51 21.72 -2.42 -11.42
C TYR A 51 23.04 -1.90 -10.86
N PHE A 52 23.92 -1.49 -11.74
CA PHE A 52 25.19 -0.85 -11.45
C PHE A 52 25.18 0.57 -11.96
N ASP A 53 25.53 1.54 -11.13
CA ASP A 53 25.58 2.95 -11.53
C ASP A 53 26.67 3.21 -12.61
N GLY A 54 26.80 4.47 -13.08
CA GLY A 54 27.78 4.86 -14.08
C GLY A 54 29.25 4.67 -13.66
N ASN A 55 29.49 4.37 -12.38
CA ASN A 55 30.80 4.00 -11.84
C ASN A 55 30.93 2.49 -11.61
N GLY A 56 29.98 1.69 -12.06
CA GLY A 56 29.94 0.24 -11.89
C GLY A 56 29.64 -0.20 -10.46
N VAL A 57 29.11 0.66 -9.59
CA VAL A 57 28.77 0.30 -8.22
C VAL A 57 27.35 -0.27 -8.18
N MET A 58 27.23 -1.50 -7.66
CA MET A 58 25.94 -2.17 -7.45
C MET A 58 25.05 -1.32 -6.56
N GLN A 59 23.81 -1.11 -6.99
CA GLN A 59 22.81 -0.32 -6.27
C GLN A 59 21.85 -1.22 -5.50
N THR A 60 21.33 -0.71 -4.38
CA THR A 60 20.31 -1.32 -3.53
C THR A 60 19.25 -0.29 -3.16
N GLY A 61 18.07 -0.73 -2.73
CA GLY A 61 16.96 0.17 -2.43
C GLY A 61 16.23 0.64 -3.68
N PHE A 62 15.54 1.76 -3.58
CA PHE A 62 14.84 2.37 -4.72
C PHE A 62 15.83 3.03 -5.67
N VAL A 63 15.72 2.68 -6.95
CA VAL A 63 16.56 3.25 -8.02
C VAL A 63 15.64 3.81 -9.10
N ASN A 64 15.81 5.10 -9.41
CA ASN A 64 15.15 5.74 -10.54
C ASN A 64 16.03 5.57 -11.78
N LEU A 65 15.50 4.88 -12.79
CA LEU A 65 16.19 4.58 -14.05
C LEU A 65 15.75 5.51 -15.20
N GLY A 66 15.01 6.58 -14.88
CA GLY A 66 14.48 7.54 -15.84
C GLY A 66 13.06 7.19 -16.30
N ASP A 67 12.90 6.08 -16.98
CA ASP A 67 11.62 5.56 -17.47
C ASP A 67 10.85 4.73 -16.43
N LYS A 68 11.55 4.20 -15.43
CA LYS A 68 10.97 3.42 -14.34
C LYS A 68 11.69 3.64 -13.01
N THR A 69 10.98 3.38 -11.91
CA THR A 69 11.59 3.17 -10.59
C THR A 69 11.52 1.68 -10.26
N ALA A 70 12.64 1.10 -9.89
CA ALA A 70 12.75 -0.29 -9.45
C ALA A 70 13.27 -0.36 -8.00
N TYR A 71 13.11 -1.49 -7.35
CA TYR A 71 13.66 -1.75 -6.02
C TYR A 71 14.59 -2.97 -6.04
N TYR A 72 15.78 -2.78 -5.49
CA TYR A 72 16.79 -3.83 -5.36
C TYR A 72 17.00 -4.14 -3.87
N ASN A 73 16.93 -5.41 -3.51
CA ASN A 73 17.13 -5.84 -2.11
C ASN A 73 18.58 -5.58 -1.64
N SER A 74 18.90 -5.94 -0.40
CA SER A 74 20.23 -5.76 0.17
C SER A 74 21.34 -6.57 -0.55
N ALA A 75 20.95 -7.62 -1.31
CA ALA A 75 21.86 -8.39 -2.16
C ALA A 75 21.99 -7.77 -3.57
N GLY A 76 21.32 -6.64 -3.86
CA GLY A 76 21.32 -6.00 -5.17
C GLY A 76 20.36 -6.60 -6.18
N GLN A 77 19.52 -7.56 -5.79
CA GLN A 77 18.59 -8.26 -6.67
C GLN A 77 17.30 -7.47 -6.83
N MET A 78 16.86 -7.23 -8.08
CA MET A 78 15.60 -6.57 -8.39
C MET A 78 14.42 -7.33 -7.80
N GLN A 79 13.48 -6.61 -7.22
CA GLN A 79 12.28 -7.18 -6.60
C GLN A 79 11.06 -7.00 -7.49
N TYR A 80 10.11 -7.95 -7.37
CA TYR A 80 8.90 -8.06 -8.19
C TYR A 80 7.68 -8.32 -7.30
N GLY A 81 6.49 -8.05 -7.84
CA GLY A 81 5.24 -8.29 -7.14
C GLY A 81 5.08 -7.40 -5.92
N GLU A 82 4.33 -7.89 -4.93
CA GLU A 82 4.09 -7.15 -3.69
C GLU A 82 5.27 -7.27 -2.74
N GLN A 83 5.79 -6.15 -2.30
CA GLN A 83 6.92 -6.05 -1.36
C GLN A 83 6.54 -5.17 -0.17
N LYS A 84 6.84 -5.62 1.06
CA LYS A 84 6.76 -4.78 2.25
C LYS A 84 8.12 -4.15 2.51
N ILE A 85 8.21 -2.83 2.36
CA ILE A 85 9.44 -2.07 2.54
C ILE A 85 9.18 -1.02 3.63
N GLY A 86 9.84 -1.19 4.76
CA GLY A 86 9.51 -0.42 5.96
C GLY A 86 8.08 -0.71 6.42
N ASN A 87 7.29 0.33 6.61
CA ASN A 87 5.92 0.24 7.10
C ASN A 87 4.86 0.12 5.98
N TYR A 88 5.26 0.22 4.70
CA TYR A 88 4.34 0.28 3.58
C TYR A 88 4.50 -0.90 2.64
N TYR A 89 3.39 -1.26 1.97
CA TYR A 89 3.43 -2.15 0.82
C TYR A 89 3.65 -1.35 -0.46
N TYR A 90 4.42 -1.95 -1.37
CA TYR A 90 4.68 -1.51 -2.73
C TYR A 90 4.35 -2.64 -3.68
N TYR A 91 4.08 -2.33 -4.92
CA TYR A 91 3.94 -3.33 -5.95
C TYR A 91 4.88 -3.03 -7.11
N PHE A 92 5.60 -4.04 -7.57
CA PHE A 92 6.49 -3.94 -8.72
C PHE A 92 5.99 -4.89 -9.82
N ASP A 93 6.03 -4.41 -11.06
CA ASP A 93 5.62 -5.22 -12.21
C ASP A 93 6.37 -6.57 -12.22
N PRO A 94 5.68 -7.71 -12.43
CA PRO A 94 6.30 -9.02 -12.30
C PRO A 94 7.29 -9.36 -13.42
N VAL A 95 7.29 -8.58 -14.51
CA VAL A 95 8.18 -8.78 -15.65
C VAL A 95 9.31 -7.74 -15.67
N PHE A 96 8.96 -6.46 -15.51
CA PHE A 96 9.89 -5.35 -15.69
C PHE A 96 10.42 -4.78 -14.36
N GLY A 97 9.88 -5.20 -13.21
CA GLY A 97 10.25 -4.66 -11.90
C GLY A 97 9.88 -3.17 -11.71
N THR A 98 9.03 -2.61 -12.56
CA THR A 98 8.60 -1.21 -12.49
C THR A 98 7.66 -0.99 -11.31
N MET A 99 7.93 0.02 -10.48
CA MET A 99 7.08 0.41 -9.36
C MET A 99 5.69 0.84 -9.87
N TYR A 100 4.66 0.24 -9.32
CA TYR A 100 3.27 0.47 -9.70
C TYR A 100 2.66 1.63 -8.89
N THR A 101 1.75 2.37 -9.53
CA THR A 101 0.91 3.39 -8.89
C THR A 101 -0.54 3.19 -9.32
N GLY A 102 -1.50 3.62 -8.48
CA GLY A 102 -2.93 3.46 -8.74
C GLY A 102 -3.56 2.27 -8.03
N TRP A 103 -4.81 1.98 -8.37
CA TRP A 103 -5.59 0.90 -7.79
C TRP A 103 -5.13 -0.47 -8.28
N LYS A 104 -5.00 -1.43 -7.35
CA LYS A 104 -4.67 -2.81 -7.70
C LYS A 104 -5.30 -3.80 -6.72
N THR A 105 -5.88 -4.85 -7.28
CA THR A 105 -6.43 -5.97 -6.51
C THR A 105 -5.56 -7.21 -6.73
N ILE A 106 -5.08 -7.79 -5.64
CA ILE A 106 -4.25 -9.00 -5.64
C ILE A 106 -4.80 -9.92 -4.55
N ASN A 107 -5.13 -11.16 -4.91
CA ASN A 107 -5.67 -12.14 -3.97
C ASN A 107 -6.83 -11.58 -3.12
N ASN A 108 -7.81 -10.94 -3.76
CA ASN A 108 -8.97 -10.29 -3.14
C ASN A 108 -8.63 -9.14 -2.16
N LYS A 109 -7.42 -8.63 -2.18
CA LYS A 109 -7.00 -7.46 -1.42
C LYS A 109 -6.81 -6.28 -2.37
N THR A 110 -7.64 -5.27 -2.24
CA THR A 110 -7.54 -4.04 -3.03
C THR A 110 -6.71 -3.02 -2.27
N ARG A 111 -5.72 -2.45 -2.95
CA ARG A 111 -4.86 -1.37 -2.44
C ARG A 111 -4.82 -0.21 -3.42
N LEU A 112 -4.53 0.96 -2.91
CA LEU A 112 -4.19 2.13 -3.72
C LEU A 112 -2.74 2.50 -3.46
N TYR A 113 -1.92 2.48 -4.51
CA TYR A 113 -0.52 2.89 -4.47
C TYR A 113 -0.39 4.33 -4.96
N GLN A 114 0.16 5.20 -4.12
CA GLN A 114 0.37 6.61 -4.40
C GLN A 114 1.47 6.82 -5.46
N LYS A 115 1.69 8.07 -5.88
CA LYS A 115 2.75 8.42 -6.85
C LYS A 115 4.16 8.02 -6.38
N ASN A 116 4.38 7.96 -5.06
CA ASN A 116 5.65 7.48 -4.47
C ASN A 116 5.71 5.95 -4.32
N GLY A 117 4.71 5.22 -4.81
CA GLY A 117 4.58 3.78 -4.74
C GLY A 117 4.07 3.23 -3.40
N GLN A 118 3.94 4.03 -2.36
CA GLN A 118 3.43 3.58 -1.06
C GLN A 118 1.93 3.29 -1.11
N CYS A 119 1.47 2.17 -0.53
CA CYS A 119 0.04 1.98 -0.35
C CYS A 119 -0.54 3.00 0.63
N VAL A 120 -1.79 3.42 0.36
CA VAL A 120 -2.56 4.26 1.28
C VAL A 120 -2.92 3.47 2.54
N ILE A 121 -2.91 4.14 3.70
CA ILE A 121 -3.32 3.59 5.01
C ILE A 121 -4.25 4.61 5.68
N GLY A 122 -5.26 4.12 6.41
CA GLY A 122 -6.22 4.96 7.14
C GLY A 122 -7.35 5.51 6.27
N GLU A 123 -8.10 6.47 6.81
CA GLU A 123 -9.14 7.17 6.05
C GLU A 123 -8.52 8.13 5.05
N SER A 124 -8.99 8.06 3.80
CA SER A 124 -8.43 8.88 2.71
C SER A 124 -9.53 9.32 1.74
N PRO A 125 -9.61 10.62 1.41
CA PRO A 125 -10.50 11.12 0.37
C PRO A 125 -9.88 10.87 -1.01
N ILE A 126 -10.62 10.19 -1.88
CA ILE A 126 -10.18 9.85 -3.23
C ILE A 126 -11.36 10.06 -4.18
N ASP A 127 -11.19 10.91 -5.19
CA ASP A 127 -12.18 11.21 -6.22
C ASP A 127 -13.56 11.56 -5.65
N GLY A 128 -13.59 12.34 -4.54
CA GLY A 128 -14.83 12.82 -3.91
C GLY A 128 -15.49 11.83 -2.94
N TYR A 129 -14.92 10.65 -2.72
CA TYR A 129 -15.40 9.66 -1.75
C TYR A 129 -14.36 9.39 -0.68
N TRP A 130 -14.82 9.04 0.53
CA TRP A 130 -13.95 8.58 1.60
C TRP A 130 -13.82 7.06 1.56
N TYR A 131 -12.59 6.58 1.69
CA TYR A 131 -12.21 5.17 1.78
C TYR A 131 -11.46 4.93 3.08
N TYR A 132 -11.46 3.70 3.53
CA TYR A 132 -10.60 3.29 4.63
C TYR A 132 -9.74 2.10 4.22
N PHE A 133 -8.44 2.21 4.50
CA PHE A 133 -7.44 1.16 4.30
C PHE A 133 -6.88 0.75 5.65
N ASP A 134 -6.83 -0.55 5.94
CA ASP A 134 -6.26 -1.04 7.19
C ASP A 134 -4.75 -0.76 7.31
N GLY A 135 -4.11 -1.18 8.42
CA GLY A 135 -2.68 -1.00 8.66
C GLY A 135 -1.75 -1.73 7.66
N ASN A 136 -2.32 -2.62 6.83
CA ASN A 136 -1.63 -3.28 5.72
C ASN A 136 -1.96 -2.64 4.36
N GLY A 137 -2.69 -1.53 4.35
CA GLY A 137 -3.13 -0.81 3.15
C GLY A 137 -4.23 -1.52 2.37
N VAL A 138 -4.95 -2.47 2.98
CA VAL A 138 -6.07 -3.16 2.32
C VAL A 138 -7.36 -2.36 2.50
N MET A 139 -8.00 -2.02 1.38
CA MET A 139 -9.29 -1.34 1.37
C MET A 139 -10.34 -2.16 2.12
N GLN A 140 -11.07 -1.52 3.02
CA GLN A 140 -12.09 -2.13 3.83
C GLN A 140 -13.49 -1.85 3.28
N THR A 141 -14.42 -2.78 3.54
CA THR A 141 -15.84 -2.70 3.20
C THR A 141 -16.68 -3.16 4.40
N GLY A 142 -17.96 -2.79 4.44
CA GLY A 142 -18.83 -3.10 5.56
C GLY A 142 -18.65 -2.13 6.72
N PHE A 143 -19.06 -2.52 7.92
CA PHE A 143 -18.86 -1.72 9.13
C PHE A 143 -17.42 -1.82 9.62
N VAL A 144 -16.79 -0.67 9.80
CA VAL A 144 -15.41 -0.54 10.30
C VAL A 144 -15.42 0.31 11.56
N ASN A 145 -14.85 -0.21 12.63
CA ASN A 145 -14.61 0.53 13.88
C ASN A 145 -13.26 1.26 13.76
N LEU A 146 -13.31 2.58 13.80
CA LEU A 146 -12.15 3.46 13.67
C LEU A 146 -11.65 3.99 15.03
N GLY A 147 -12.22 3.49 16.13
CA GLY A 147 -11.91 3.90 17.49
C GLY A 147 -12.86 4.99 18.00
N ASP A 148 -12.88 6.14 17.35
CA ASP A 148 -13.76 7.28 17.68
C ASP A 148 -15.15 7.15 17.06
N LYS A 149 -15.28 6.39 15.97
CA LYS A 149 -16.55 6.14 15.27
C LYS A 149 -16.59 4.74 14.65
N THR A 150 -17.80 4.26 14.35
CA THR A 150 -18.03 3.16 13.43
C THR A 150 -18.63 3.74 12.14
N ALA A 151 -17.99 3.50 11.01
CA ALA A 151 -18.47 3.90 9.68
C ALA A 151 -18.82 2.67 8.83
N TYR A 152 -19.63 2.88 7.79
CA TYR A 152 -19.95 1.83 6.82
C TYR A 152 -19.43 2.18 5.44
N TYR A 153 -18.71 1.24 4.83
CA TYR A 153 -18.15 1.35 3.48
C TYR A 153 -18.87 0.33 2.58
N ASN A 154 -19.39 0.79 1.44
CA ASN A 154 -20.05 -0.09 0.48
C ASN A 154 -19.06 -1.09 -0.18
N LEU A 155 -19.54 -1.95 -1.07
CA LEU A 155 -18.68 -2.94 -1.76
C LEU A 155 -17.60 -2.29 -2.65
N ALA A 156 -17.79 -1.05 -3.06
CA ALA A 156 -16.75 -0.28 -3.76
C ALA A 156 -15.75 0.40 -2.80
N GLY A 157 -15.88 0.20 -1.47
CA GLY A 157 -15.04 0.81 -0.45
C GLY A 157 -15.40 2.25 -0.10
N GLN A 158 -16.49 2.79 -0.62
CA GLN A 158 -16.92 4.18 -0.41
C GLN A 158 -17.73 4.31 0.87
N MET A 159 -17.34 5.25 1.75
CA MET A 159 -18.09 5.57 2.97
C MET A 159 -19.51 6.00 2.63
N GLN A 160 -20.48 5.52 3.40
CA GLN A 160 -21.88 5.80 3.23
C GLN A 160 -22.37 6.79 4.30
N TYR A 161 -23.48 7.50 3.97
CA TYR A 161 -24.07 8.57 4.79
C TYR A 161 -25.59 8.47 4.80
N GLY A 162 -26.23 9.11 5.80
CA GLY A 162 -27.69 9.16 5.91
C GLY A 162 -28.32 7.83 6.28
N GLU A 163 -29.61 7.66 5.92
CA GLU A 163 -30.32 6.40 6.15
C GLU A 163 -29.89 5.35 5.15
N GLN A 164 -29.49 4.17 5.64
CA GLN A 164 -29.02 3.04 4.84
C GLN A 164 -29.70 1.75 5.29
N CYS A 165 -30.27 1.01 4.35
CA CYS A 165 -30.74 -0.35 4.59
C CYS A 165 -29.62 -1.34 4.29
N ILE A 166 -29.08 -1.98 5.33
CA ILE A 166 -27.94 -2.89 5.21
C ILE A 166 -28.37 -4.25 5.78
N ASN A 167 -28.35 -5.27 4.93
CA ASN A 167 -28.78 -6.62 5.29
C ASN A 167 -30.17 -6.65 5.97
N GLY A 168 -31.12 -5.92 5.46
CA GLY A 168 -32.49 -5.88 5.96
C GLY A 168 -32.72 -5.06 7.25
N SER A 169 -31.70 -4.39 7.77
CA SER A 169 -31.81 -3.49 8.93
C SER A 169 -31.50 -2.05 8.50
N TRP A 170 -32.26 -1.09 9.03
CA TRP A 170 -32.01 0.34 8.79
C TRP A 170 -31.00 0.88 9.80
N TYR A 171 -30.09 1.70 9.30
CA TYR A 171 -29.05 2.43 10.04
C TYR A 171 -29.11 3.90 9.66
N TYR A 172 -28.64 4.76 10.55
CA TYR A 172 -28.37 6.16 10.22
C TYR A 172 -26.89 6.46 10.41
N LEU A 173 -26.28 6.89 9.33
CA LEU A 173 -24.87 7.29 9.28
C LEU A 173 -24.81 8.82 9.21
N ASN A 174 -24.13 9.43 10.15
CA ASN A 174 -24.06 10.89 10.23
C ASN A 174 -23.67 11.48 8.86
N PRO A 175 -24.42 12.47 8.33
CA PRO A 175 -24.23 12.98 6.97
C PRO A 175 -22.91 13.74 6.75
N ILE A 176 -22.21 14.11 7.83
CA ILE A 176 -20.93 14.83 7.78
C ILE A 176 -19.76 13.88 8.05
N THR A 177 -19.86 13.05 9.10
CA THR A 177 -18.76 12.23 9.60
C THR A 177 -18.82 10.78 9.17
N GLY A 178 -19.96 10.30 8.63
CA GLY A 178 -20.22 8.89 8.33
C GLY A 178 -20.38 8.02 9.57
N ALA A 179 -20.37 8.59 10.78
CA ALA A 179 -20.47 7.87 12.03
C ALA A 179 -21.84 7.19 12.19
N ARG A 180 -21.86 5.90 12.53
CA ARG A 180 -23.07 5.16 12.84
C ARG A 180 -23.73 5.70 14.11
N THR A 181 -25.01 6.03 14.02
CA THR A 181 -25.82 6.56 15.13
C THR A 181 -26.37 5.44 15.99
N THR A 182 -26.45 5.69 17.30
CA THR A 182 -27.14 4.85 18.31
C THR A 182 -28.01 5.74 19.20
N GLY A 183 -29.02 5.16 19.84
CA GLY A 183 -29.95 5.91 20.69
C GLY A 183 -31.05 6.62 19.89
N PHE A 184 -31.72 7.58 20.53
CA PHE A 184 -32.73 8.41 19.88
C PHE A 184 -32.08 9.37 18.87
N CYS A 185 -32.70 9.43 17.69
CA CYS A 185 -32.24 10.30 16.59
C CYS A 185 -33.42 11.06 16.01
N ASN A 186 -33.34 12.40 15.97
CA ASN A 186 -34.34 13.27 15.37
C ASN A 186 -33.96 13.47 13.90
N LEU A 187 -34.80 12.93 13.02
CA LEU A 187 -34.70 13.09 11.58
C LEU A 187 -35.82 13.99 11.10
N PRO A 188 -35.76 14.59 9.90
CA PRO A 188 -36.84 15.37 9.36
C PRO A 188 -38.17 14.60 9.38
N GLY A 189 -39.16 15.13 10.15
CA GLY A 189 -40.50 14.55 10.26
C GLY A 189 -40.64 13.29 11.15
N LYS A 190 -39.55 12.78 11.77
CA LYS A 190 -39.63 11.60 12.64
C LYS A 190 -38.54 11.59 13.71
N THR A 191 -38.87 10.99 14.86
CA THR A 191 -37.86 10.56 15.85
C THR A 191 -37.80 9.04 15.84
N VAL A 192 -36.59 8.50 15.69
CA VAL A 192 -36.31 7.05 15.62
C VAL A 192 -35.33 6.64 16.71
N TYR A 193 -35.28 5.35 17.03
CA TYR A 193 -34.33 4.80 17.97
C TYR A 193 -33.48 3.71 17.32
N TYR A 194 -32.17 3.83 17.47
CA TYR A 194 -31.18 2.83 17.04
C TYR A 194 -30.58 2.14 18.27
N ASN A 195 -30.57 0.81 18.28
CA ASN A 195 -29.95 0.05 19.38
C ASN A 195 -28.42 0.24 19.42
N THR A 196 -27.75 -0.44 20.32
CA THR A 196 -26.26 -0.39 20.47
C THR A 196 -25.52 -0.85 19.23
N ASP A 197 -26.13 -1.72 18.40
CA ASP A 197 -25.58 -2.13 17.10
C ASP A 197 -25.88 -1.11 15.99
N GLY A 198 -26.60 -0.04 16.29
CA GLY A 198 -27.04 0.98 15.34
C GLY A 198 -28.24 0.56 14.48
N LYS A 199 -28.91 -0.56 14.79
CA LYS A 199 -30.10 -1.00 14.06
C LYS A 199 -31.35 -0.26 14.53
N MET A 200 -32.11 0.28 13.59
CA MET A 200 -33.40 0.91 13.90
C MET A 200 -34.33 -0.09 14.55
N GLN A 201 -35.03 0.36 15.60
CA GLN A 201 -35.95 -0.46 16.36
C GLN A 201 -37.41 -0.07 16.07
N TYR A 202 -38.32 -1.03 16.20
CA TYR A 202 -39.75 -0.90 15.94
C TYR A 202 -40.57 -1.58 17.06
N GLY A 203 -41.86 -1.21 17.15
CA GLY A 203 -42.80 -1.76 18.10
C GLY A 203 -42.51 -1.33 19.53
N GLU A 204 -42.92 -2.15 20.48
CA GLU A 204 -42.70 -1.89 21.92
C GLU A 204 -41.24 -2.14 22.31
N GLN A 205 -40.62 -1.12 22.89
CA GLN A 205 -39.22 -1.19 23.36
C GLN A 205 -39.09 -0.61 24.77
N CYS A 206 -38.47 -1.32 25.69
CA CYS A 206 -38.08 -0.78 26.99
C CYS A 206 -36.70 -0.18 26.90
N ILE A 207 -36.57 1.14 26.97
CA ILE A 207 -35.33 1.88 26.81
C ILE A 207 -35.05 2.63 28.11
N ASN A 208 -33.97 2.31 28.79
CA ASN A 208 -33.60 2.91 30.08
C ASN A 208 -34.72 2.87 31.13
N GLY A 209 -35.48 1.75 31.19
CA GLY A 209 -36.58 1.54 32.15
C GLY A 209 -37.89 2.20 31.75
N SER A 210 -37.99 2.89 30.61
CA SER A 210 -39.20 3.47 30.08
C SER A 210 -39.69 2.72 28.85
N TRP A 211 -41.02 2.52 28.71
CA TRP A 211 -41.62 1.87 27.56
C TRP A 211 -41.96 2.88 26.46
N TYR A 212 -41.57 2.53 25.25
CA TYR A 212 -41.85 3.32 24.04
C TYR A 212 -42.49 2.42 22.99
N TYR A 213 -43.40 2.98 22.21
CA TYR A 213 -43.88 2.35 20.98
C TYR A 213 -43.29 3.07 19.77
N LEU A 214 -42.45 2.36 19.03
CA LEU A 214 -41.76 2.88 17.84
C LEU A 214 -42.54 2.44 16.61
N ASN A 215 -43.08 3.38 15.87
CA ASN A 215 -43.89 3.09 14.68
C ASN A 215 -43.02 2.42 13.62
N PRO A 216 -43.50 1.32 12.98
CA PRO A 216 -42.89 0.83 11.76
C PRO A 216 -42.98 1.88 10.64
N ILE A 217 -41.92 1.95 9.81
CA ILE A 217 -41.86 2.85 8.67
C ILE A 217 -42.62 2.24 7.49
#